data_5415b4a1c12495cf38f1e063bad1cf53
#
_entry.id   5415b4a1c12495cf38f1e063bad1cf53
#
_cell.length_a   1.000
_cell.length_b   1.000
_cell.length_c   1.000
_cell.angle_alpha   90.00
_cell.angle_beta   90.00
_cell.angle_gamma   90.00
#
_symmetry.space_group_name_H-M   'P 1'
#
loop_
_entity.id
_entity.type
_entity.pdbx_description
1 polymer ?
#
loop_
_entity_poly.entity_id
_entity_poly.type
_entity_poly.pdbx_seq_one_letter_code
_entity_poly.pdbx_strand_id
1 'polypeptide(L)'
;VLQTAHTYQADIGEIQHRIKSPVVAGFLIGKIQRAKERGFTLTLAEESLVPDCPNEKQVTVLVTVLGNLIENALDAMSGQAEGEVGLLLHYQNGWLSGEVSDDGPGIPADFIEDIFNKGFSTKGENRGVGLFLASQQLRELGGSLAVESEPGVFTQFFVHLPWDSKRKSA
;
A
#
# COMPACT_ATOMS: atom_id res chain seq x y z
N VAL A 1 0.56 19.75 14.99
CA VAL A 1 1.18 18.83 15.95
C VAL A 1 0.12 18.19 16.84
N LEU A 2 -0.77 18.96 17.43
CA LEU A 2 -1.89 18.45 18.20
C LEU A 2 -2.89 17.66 17.34
N GLN A 3 -3.10 18.06 16.09
CA GLN A 3 -3.94 17.34 15.15
C GLN A 3 -3.34 15.97 14.80
N THR A 4 -2.02 15.86 14.66
CA THR A 4 -1.35 14.61 14.29
C THR A 4 -1.50 13.56 15.40
N ALA A 5 -1.32 13.94 16.66
CA ALA A 5 -1.47 13.02 17.78
C ALA A 5 -2.93 12.60 18.00
N HIS A 6 -3.87 13.51 17.77
CA HIS A 6 -5.28 13.23 17.88
C HIS A 6 -5.79 12.35 16.74
N THR A 7 -5.30 12.58 15.53
CA THR A 7 -5.60 11.78 14.35
C THR A 7 -5.10 10.34 14.53
N TYR A 8 -3.94 10.16 15.15
CA TYR A 8 -3.37 8.84 15.37
C TYR A 8 -4.23 7.95 16.30
N GLN A 9 -4.81 8.51 17.36
CA GLN A 9 -5.70 7.74 18.25
C GLN A 9 -7.09 7.49 17.64
N ALA A 10 -7.59 8.42 16.87
CA ALA A 10 -8.84 8.25 16.15
C ALA A 10 -8.72 7.20 15.04
N ASP A 11 -7.53 7.10 14.41
CA ASP A 11 -7.29 6.28 13.24
C ASP A 11 -7.52 4.79 13.47
N ILE A 12 -7.19 4.26 14.66
CA ILE A 12 -7.40 2.82 14.93
C ILE A 12 -8.88 2.46 14.91
N GLY A 13 -9.71 3.22 15.58
CA GLY A 13 -11.16 3.01 15.60
C GLY A 13 -11.78 3.23 14.24
N GLU A 14 -11.36 4.26 13.53
CA GLU A 14 -11.81 4.55 12.18
C GLU A 14 -11.38 3.49 11.18
N ILE A 15 -10.15 2.98 11.28
CA ILE A 15 -9.68 1.89 10.43
C ILE A 15 -10.59 0.68 10.58
N GLN A 16 -10.89 0.27 11.80
CA GLN A 16 -11.78 -0.86 12.06
C GLN A 16 -13.19 -0.63 11.53
N HIS A 17 -13.64 0.62 11.51
CA HIS A 17 -14.95 0.98 10.98
C HIS A 17 -14.98 0.98 9.45
N ARG A 18 -13.92 1.43 8.80
CA ARG A 18 -13.86 1.57 7.34
C ARG A 18 -13.34 0.32 6.64
N ILE A 19 -12.45 -0.40 7.28
CA ILE A 19 -11.84 -1.61 6.74
C ILE A 19 -12.51 -2.81 7.39
N LYS A 20 -13.47 -3.40 6.68
CA LYS A 20 -14.31 -4.46 7.22
C LYS A 20 -13.62 -5.82 7.28
N SER A 21 -12.54 -6.02 6.52
CA SER A 21 -11.72 -7.21 6.64
C SER A 21 -10.85 -7.10 7.89
N PRO A 22 -11.02 -7.98 8.89
CA PRO A 22 -10.18 -7.95 10.09
C PRO A 22 -8.70 -8.15 9.80
N VAL A 23 -8.37 -8.98 8.80
CA VAL A 23 -6.99 -9.24 8.39
C VAL A 23 -6.36 -7.96 7.84
N VAL A 24 -7.04 -7.27 6.94
CA VAL A 24 -6.53 -6.03 6.35
C VAL A 24 -6.43 -4.93 7.40
N ALA A 25 -7.44 -4.79 8.25
CA ALA A 25 -7.43 -3.78 9.31
C ALA A 25 -6.25 -3.99 10.28
N GLY A 26 -6.04 -5.22 10.74
CA GLY A 26 -4.91 -5.55 11.62
C GLY A 26 -3.57 -5.31 10.96
N PHE A 27 -3.45 -5.67 9.68
CA PHE A 27 -2.25 -5.40 8.89
C PHE A 27 -1.94 -3.89 8.84
N LEU A 28 -2.93 -3.05 8.55
CA LEU A 28 -2.74 -1.61 8.45
C LEU A 28 -2.35 -0.99 9.79
N ILE A 29 -2.98 -1.42 10.87
CA ILE A 29 -2.63 -0.96 12.22
C ILE A 29 -1.16 -1.27 12.51
N GLY A 30 -0.70 -2.47 12.18
CA GLY A 30 0.69 -2.86 12.34
C GLY A 30 1.65 -2.03 11.49
N LYS A 31 1.27 -1.70 10.27
CA LYS A 31 2.09 -0.89 9.37
C LYS A 31 2.14 0.58 9.80
N ILE A 32 1.07 1.11 10.36
CA ILE A 32 1.08 2.46 10.95
C ILE A 32 2.11 2.53 12.08
N GLN A 33 2.13 1.52 12.94
CA GLN A 33 3.11 1.43 14.03
C GLN A 33 4.53 1.25 13.49
N ARG A 34 4.71 0.42 12.48
CA ARG A 34 6.00 0.20 11.83
C ARG A 34 6.57 1.49 11.24
N ALA A 35 5.74 2.28 10.55
CA ALA A 35 6.15 3.57 10.01
C ALA A 35 6.63 4.51 11.13
N LYS A 36 5.85 4.58 12.21
CA LYS A 36 6.18 5.41 13.37
C LYS A 36 7.52 5.01 13.99
N GLU A 37 7.80 3.74 14.13
CA GLU A 37 9.07 3.24 14.65
C GLU A 37 10.25 3.65 13.79
N ARG A 38 10.03 3.82 12.48
CA ARG A 38 11.05 4.30 11.55
C ARG A 38 11.11 5.82 11.43
N GLY A 39 10.30 6.54 12.20
CA GLY A 39 10.29 8.00 12.20
C GLY A 39 9.40 8.63 11.13
N PHE A 40 8.49 7.85 10.54
CA PHE A 40 7.61 8.31 9.47
C PHE A 40 6.13 8.15 9.86
N THR A 41 5.26 8.69 9.04
CA THR A 41 3.81 8.63 9.24
C THR A 41 3.17 7.83 8.10
N LEU A 42 2.30 6.90 8.43
CA LEU A 42 1.43 6.23 7.46
C LEU A 42 -0.01 6.70 7.72
N THR A 43 -0.61 7.31 6.71
CA THR A 43 -1.94 7.90 6.81
C THR A 43 -2.90 7.19 5.85
N LEU A 44 -4.04 6.75 6.37
CA LEU A 44 -5.13 6.21 5.57
C LEU A 44 -6.08 7.36 5.20
N ALA A 45 -6.33 7.54 3.90
CA ALA A 45 -7.23 8.58 3.42
C ALA A 45 -8.65 8.37 3.96
N GLU A 46 -9.32 9.45 4.31
CA GLU A 46 -10.64 9.43 4.95
C GLU A 46 -11.72 8.75 4.11
N GLU A 47 -11.63 8.84 2.81
CA GLU A 47 -12.57 8.20 1.88
C GLU A 47 -12.31 6.71 1.69
N SER A 48 -11.31 6.14 2.33
CA SER A 48 -11.01 4.72 2.23
C SER A 48 -12.14 3.87 2.81
N LEU A 49 -12.55 2.86 2.04
CA LEU A 49 -13.59 1.92 2.44
C LEU A 49 -13.31 0.57 1.80
N VAL A 50 -13.19 -0.48 2.63
CA VAL A 50 -12.95 -1.84 2.16
C VAL A 50 -13.99 -2.76 2.78
N PRO A 51 -14.91 -3.32 1.98
CA PRO A 51 -15.85 -4.30 2.49
C PRO A 51 -15.15 -5.60 2.82
N ASP A 52 -15.79 -6.42 3.65
CA ASP A 52 -15.27 -7.74 3.95
C ASP A 52 -15.23 -8.60 2.69
N CYS A 53 -14.23 -9.47 2.60
CA CYS A 53 -14.01 -10.32 1.44
C CYS A 53 -13.81 -11.76 1.93
N PRO A 54 -14.72 -12.68 1.55
CA PRO A 54 -14.59 -14.08 1.95
C PRO A 54 -13.51 -14.85 1.17
N ASN A 55 -12.98 -14.26 0.11
CA ASN A 55 -11.93 -14.90 -0.68
C ASN A 55 -10.56 -14.66 -0.04
N GLU A 56 -10.07 -15.65 0.68
CA GLU A 56 -8.80 -15.57 1.39
C GLU A 56 -7.61 -15.26 0.48
N LYS A 57 -7.63 -15.75 -0.76
CA LYS A 57 -6.54 -15.52 -1.70
C LYS A 57 -6.45 -14.03 -2.07
N GLN A 58 -7.58 -13.38 -2.31
CA GLN A 58 -7.61 -11.95 -2.62
C GLN A 58 -7.13 -11.12 -1.43
N VAL A 59 -7.55 -11.47 -0.22
CA VAL A 59 -7.10 -10.81 1.00
C VAL A 59 -5.58 -10.98 1.18
N THR A 60 -5.06 -12.18 1.01
CA THR A 60 -3.64 -12.46 1.15
C THR A 60 -2.80 -11.69 0.13
N VAL A 61 -3.25 -11.66 -1.13
CA VAL A 61 -2.54 -10.90 -2.18
C VAL A 61 -2.53 -9.41 -1.86
N LEU A 62 -3.66 -8.85 -1.44
CA LEU A 62 -3.72 -7.43 -1.06
C LEU A 62 -2.71 -7.11 0.05
N VAL A 63 -2.71 -7.90 1.12
CA VAL A 63 -1.80 -7.68 2.24
C VAL A 63 -0.34 -7.81 1.82
N THR A 64 -0.02 -8.81 1.00
CA THR A 64 1.35 -9.02 0.51
C THR A 64 1.80 -7.85 -0.36
N VAL A 65 0.96 -7.42 -1.29
CA VAL A 65 1.27 -6.31 -2.19
C VAL A 65 1.43 -5.00 -1.43
N LEU A 66 0.47 -4.66 -0.58
CA LEU A 66 0.55 -3.43 0.23
C LEU A 66 1.78 -3.46 1.14
N GLY A 67 2.10 -4.62 1.72
CA GLY A 67 3.29 -4.76 2.56
C GLY A 67 4.57 -4.42 1.80
N ASN A 68 4.71 -4.95 0.59
CA ASN A 68 5.86 -4.63 -0.27
C ASN A 68 5.92 -3.15 -0.62
N LEU A 69 4.79 -2.56 -1.00
CA LEU A 69 4.75 -1.15 -1.39
C LEU A 69 5.03 -0.21 -0.22
N ILE A 70 4.48 -0.50 0.94
CA ILE A 70 4.71 0.31 2.14
C ILE A 70 6.17 0.22 2.59
N GLU A 71 6.75 -0.99 2.64
CA GLU A 71 8.17 -1.15 2.99
C GLU A 71 9.08 -0.45 1.98
N ASN A 72 8.77 -0.53 0.69
CA ASN A 72 9.52 0.20 -0.33
C ASN A 72 9.45 1.71 -0.11
N ALA A 73 8.29 2.22 0.24
CA ALA A 73 8.11 3.65 0.53
C ALA A 73 8.94 4.08 1.74
N LEU A 74 8.88 3.30 2.81
CA LEU A 74 9.66 3.59 4.02
C LEU A 74 11.17 3.54 3.74
N ASP A 75 11.61 2.55 2.96
CA ASP A 75 13.01 2.43 2.57
C ASP A 75 13.46 3.61 1.70
N ALA A 76 12.60 4.06 0.77
CA ALA A 76 12.91 5.19 -0.10
C ALA A 76 13.12 6.48 0.69
N MET A 77 12.42 6.65 1.79
CA MET A 77 12.54 7.82 2.65
C MET A 77 13.65 7.70 3.70
N SER A 78 14.36 6.57 3.73
CA SER A 78 15.42 6.33 4.71
C SER A 78 16.46 7.46 4.68
N GLY A 79 16.79 8.01 5.83
CA GLY A 79 17.70 9.15 5.94
C GLY A 79 17.00 10.50 5.93
N GLN A 80 15.73 10.58 5.56
CA GLN A 80 14.95 11.80 5.68
C GLN A 80 14.56 12.04 7.14
N ALA A 81 14.50 13.32 7.54
CA ALA A 81 14.07 13.69 8.89
C ALA A 81 12.58 13.47 9.08
N GLU A 82 11.80 13.63 8.00
CA GLU A 82 10.35 13.49 7.97
C GLU A 82 9.94 12.77 6.70
N GLY A 83 8.78 12.14 6.74
CA GLY A 83 8.21 11.50 5.56
C GLY A 83 6.85 10.92 5.86
N GLU A 84 6.02 10.88 4.82
CA GLU A 84 4.68 10.35 4.92
C GLU A 84 4.41 9.34 3.81
N VAL A 85 3.81 8.21 4.20
CA VAL A 85 3.21 7.25 3.27
C VAL A 85 1.71 7.48 3.30
N GLY A 86 1.14 7.85 2.16
CA GLY A 86 -0.31 7.98 2.00
C GLY A 86 -0.89 6.71 1.44
N LEU A 87 -2.02 6.28 1.98
CA LEU A 87 -2.74 5.09 1.52
C LEU A 87 -4.20 5.43 1.30
N LEU A 88 -4.70 5.11 0.11
CA LEU A 88 -6.12 5.18 -0.23
C LEU A 88 -6.59 3.82 -0.70
N LEU A 89 -7.65 3.29 -0.11
CA LEU A 89 -8.28 2.04 -0.52
C LEU A 89 -9.75 2.32 -0.87
N HIS A 90 -10.14 1.99 -2.07
CA HIS A 90 -11.48 2.26 -2.57
C HIS A 90 -12.08 1.05 -3.26
N TYR A 91 -13.30 0.68 -2.85
CA TYR A 91 -14.04 -0.42 -3.44
C TYR A 91 -15.15 0.10 -4.35
N GLN A 92 -15.25 -0.48 -5.55
CA GLN A 92 -16.33 -0.17 -6.48
C GLN A 92 -16.61 -1.36 -7.40
N ASN A 93 -17.84 -1.79 -7.44
CA ASN A 93 -18.33 -2.79 -8.39
C ASN A 93 -17.49 -4.07 -8.48
N GLY A 94 -17.11 -4.62 -7.34
CA GLY A 94 -16.35 -5.86 -7.28
C GLY A 94 -14.84 -5.68 -7.43
N TRP A 95 -14.35 -4.45 -7.48
CA TRP A 95 -12.93 -4.13 -7.60
C TRP A 95 -12.45 -3.28 -6.45
N LEU A 96 -11.26 -3.58 -5.99
CA LEU A 96 -10.56 -2.76 -5.00
C LEU A 96 -9.41 -2.05 -5.69
N SER A 97 -9.37 -0.73 -5.52
CA SER A 97 -8.27 0.10 -5.98
C SER A 97 -7.50 0.60 -4.77
N GLY A 98 -6.17 0.54 -4.84
CA GLY A 98 -5.30 1.06 -3.79
C GLY A 98 -4.28 2.03 -4.37
N GLU A 99 -4.00 3.08 -3.64
CA GLU A 99 -2.93 4.02 -3.98
C GLU A 99 -1.99 4.11 -2.79
N VAL A 100 -0.70 3.88 -3.05
CA VAL A 100 0.36 4.01 -2.04
C VAL A 100 1.33 5.07 -2.53
N SER A 101 1.39 6.17 -1.82
CA SER A 101 2.25 7.30 -2.19
C SER A 101 3.27 7.58 -1.10
N ASP A 102 4.44 8.06 -1.50
CA ASP A 102 5.46 8.53 -0.56
C ASP A 102 6.08 9.84 -1.04
N ASP A 103 6.65 10.59 -0.13
CA ASP A 103 7.37 11.83 -0.40
C ASP A 103 8.90 11.64 -0.38
N GLY A 104 9.33 10.47 -0.80
CA GLY A 104 10.73 10.15 -1.00
C GLY A 104 11.32 10.79 -2.26
N PRO A 105 12.51 10.37 -2.67
CA PRO A 105 13.22 10.99 -3.78
C PRO A 105 12.64 10.69 -5.16
N GLY A 106 11.60 9.90 -5.25
CA GLY A 106 11.05 9.46 -6.52
C GLY A 106 11.92 8.41 -7.21
N ILE A 107 11.48 8.00 -8.39
CA ILE A 107 12.20 7.03 -9.21
C ILE A 107 12.76 7.75 -10.43
N PRO A 108 14.07 7.63 -10.73
CA PRO A 108 14.62 8.21 -11.94
C PRO A 108 13.86 7.74 -13.19
N ALA A 109 13.63 8.65 -14.12
CA ALA A 109 12.85 8.37 -15.33
C ALA A 109 13.39 7.18 -16.12
N ASP A 110 14.71 7.00 -16.11
CA ASP A 110 15.36 5.89 -16.82
C ASP A 110 15.04 4.52 -16.22
N PHE A 111 14.58 4.46 -14.98
CA PHE A 111 14.30 3.19 -14.28
C PHE A 111 12.81 2.85 -14.22
N ILE A 112 11.92 3.77 -14.56
CA ILE A 112 10.46 3.58 -14.42
C ILE A 112 9.98 2.31 -15.14
N GLU A 113 10.49 2.06 -16.36
CA GLU A 113 10.07 0.89 -17.13
C GLU A 113 10.62 -0.42 -16.57
N ASP A 114 11.70 -0.36 -15.80
CA ASP A 114 12.42 -1.55 -15.33
C ASP A 114 12.06 -1.97 -13.91
N ILE A 115 11.35 -1.15 -13.14
CA ILE A 115 11.16 -1.41 -11.71
C ILE A 115 10.34 -2.68 -11.41
N PHE A 116 9.54 -3.15 -12.35
CA PHE A 116 8.78 -4.39 -12.21
C PHE A 116 9.54 -5.62 -12.73
N ASN A 117 10.72 -5.43 -13.28
CA ASN A 117 11.52 -6.55 -13.78
C ASN A 117 12.15 -7.31 -12.60
N LYS A 118 12.17 -8.63 -12.73
CA LYS A 118 12.80 -9.49 -11.74
C LYS A 118 14.28 -9.13 -11.59
N GLY A 119 14.71 -8.92 -10.35
CA GLY A 119 16.10 -8.59 -10.06
C GLY A 119 16.45 -7.11 -10.13
N PHE A 120 15.53 -6.25 -10.60
CA PHE A 120 15.80 -4.81 -10.56
C PHE A 120 15.78 -4.31 -9.11
N SER A 121 16.84 -3.65 -8.68
CA SER A 121 16.91 -2.99 -7.38
C SER A 121 18.04 -1.98 -7.33
N THR A 122 17.77 -0.83 -6.73
CA THR A 122 18.77 0.16 -6.36
C THR A 122 19.29 -0.04 -4.93
N LYS A 123 18.77 -1.05 -4.22
CA LYS A 123 18.97 -1.25 -2.78
C LYS A 123 19.81 -2.48 -2.41
N GLY A 124 20.31 -3.24 -3.37
CA GLY A 124 21.11 -4.45 -3.16
C GLY A 124 20.51 -5.71 -3.76
N GLU A 125 21.27 -6.80 -3.72
CA GLU A 125 21.06 -8.00 -4.53
C GLU A 125 19.74 -8.74 -4.30
N ASN A 126 19.09 -8.62 -3.14
CA ASN A 126 17.90 -9.39 -2.81
C ASN A 126 16.60 -8.58 -2.83
N ARG A 127 16.63 -7.35 -3.35
CA ARG A 127 15.50 -6.43 -3.22
C ARG A 127 14.66 -6.22 -4.48
N GLY A 128 15.03 -6.74 -5.61
CA GLY A 128 14.29 -6.56 -6.85
C GLY A 128 13.16 -7.55 -7.07
N VAL A 129 12.87 -8.41 -6.08
CA VAL A 129 11.89 -9.48 -6.23
C VAL A 129 10.49 -9.06 -5.78
N GLY A 130 10.40 -8.13 -4.83
CA GLY A 130 9.12 -7.73 -4.23
C GLY A 130 8.13 -7.14 -5.21
N LEU A 131 8.55 -6.17 -6.03
CA LEU A 131 7.66 -5.55 -7.03
C LEU A 131 7.32 -6.51 -8.16
N PHE A 132 8.28 -7.33 -8.59
CA PHE A 132 8.02 -8.35 -9.60
C PHE A 132 6.96 -9.35 -9.10
N LEU A 133 7.12 -9.88 -7.90
CA LEU A 133 6.16 -10.84 -7.33
C LEU A 133 4.81 -10.19 -7.07
N ALA A 134 4.77 -8.97 -6.58
CA ALA A 134 3.52 -8.25 -6.36
C ALA A 134 2.76 -8.08 -7.67
N SER A 135 3.43 -7.66 -8.72
CA SER A 135 2.82 -7.52 -10.04
C SER A 135 2.30 -8.85 -10.56
N GLN A 136 3.10 -9.91 -10.41
CA GLN A 136 2.71 -11.25 -10.85
C GLN A 136 1.49 -11.78 -10.09
N GLN A 137 1.46 -11.63 -8.77
CA GLN A 137 0.34 -12.09 -7.95
C GLN A 137 -0.95 -11.35 -8.32
N LEU A 138 -0.87 -10.05 -8.57
CA LEU A 138 -2.02 -9.28 -9.01
C LEU A 138 -2.52 -9.74 -10.37
N ARG A 139 -1.62 -9.97 -11.32
CA ARG A 139 -2.00 -10.47 -12.65
C ARG A 139 -2.69 -11.82 -12.60
N GLU A 140 -2.23 -12.71 -11.74
CA GLU A 140 -2.86 -14.04 -11.54
C GLU A 140 -4.30 -13.93 -11.07
N LEU A 141 -4.65 -12.85 -10.36
CA LEU A 141 -6.03 -12.58 -9.95
C LEU A 141 -6.82 -11.78 -10.99
N GLY A 142 -6.18 -11.37 -12.07
CA GLY A 142 -6.81 -10.49 -13.06
C GLY A 142 -6.66 -9.00 -12.74
N GLY A 143 -5.80 -8.66 -11.80
CA GLY A 143 -5.54 -7.28 -11.40
C GLY A 143 -4.30 -6.69 -12.05
N SER A 144 -3.86 -5.56 -11.54
CA SER A 144 -2.72 -4.83 -12.10
C SER A 144 -2.01 -3.98 -11.06
N LEU A 145 -0.76 -3.63 -11.36
CA LEU A 145 0.07 -2.72 -10.59
C LEU A 145 0.68 -1.71 -11.55
N ALA A 146 0.56 -0.43 -11.23
CA ALA A 146 1.14 0.65 -12.02
C ALA A 146 1.88 1.62 -11.11
N VAL A 147 2.73 2.45 -11.68
CA VAL A 147 3.53 3.42 -10.95
C VAL A 147 3.52 4.76 -11.67
N GLU A 148 3.53 5.81 -10.88
CA GLU A 148 3.76 7.18 -11.33
C GLU A 148 4.76 7.81 -10.36
N SER A 149 5.75 8.53 -10.89
CA SER A 149 6.79 9.11 -10.06
C SER A 149 7.35 10.37 -10.70
N GLU A 150 7.65 11.35 -9.85
CA GLU A 150 8.39 12.54 -10.25
C GLU A 150 9.71 12.56 -9.46
N PRO A 151 10.86 12.46 -10.15
CA PRO A 151 12.15 12.48 -9.46
C PRO A 151 12.30 13.70 -8.57
N GLY A 152 12.73 13.47 -7.34
CA GLY A 152 12.89 14.51 -6.33
C GLY A 152 11.62 14.92 -5.61
N VAL A 153 10.46 14.39 -5.97
CA VAL A 153 9.18 14.84 -5.45
C VAL A 153 8.35 13.71 -4.80
N PHE A 154 7.99 12.67 -5.57
CA PHE A 154 7.12 11.62 -5.05
C PHE A 154 7.23 10.32 -5.85
N THR A 155 6.74 9.24 -5.25
CA THR A 155 6.41 7.98 -5.94
C THR A 155 5.01 7.56 -5.53
N GLN A 156 4.22 7.09 -6.50
CA GLN A 156 2.87 6.60 -6.24
C GLN A 156 2.62 5.32 -7.01
N PHE A 157 2.20 4.28 -6.29
CA PHE A 157 1.80 3.01 -6.88
C PHE A 157 0.29 2.88 -6.88
N PHE A 158 -0.24 2.26 -7.94
CA PHE A 158 -1.66 2.00 -8.11
C PHE A 158 -1.89 0.50 -8.17
N VAL A 159 -2.69 0.00 -7.25
CA VAL A 159 -3.06 -1.41 -7.15
C VAL A 159 -4.51 -1.56 -7.58
N HIS A 160 -4.80 -2.59 -8.35
CA HIS A 160 -6.17 -2.88 -8.78
C HIS A 160 -6.37 -4.39 -8.78
N LEU A 161 -7.38 -4.88 -8.05
CA LEU A 161 -7.65 -6.30 -7.97
C LEU A 161 -9.13 -6.59 -7.75
N PRO A 162 -9.60 -7.77 -8.19
CA PRO A 162 -10.95 -8.21 -7.85
C PRO A 162 -11.10 -8.32 -6.34
N TRP A 163 -12.26 -7.91 -5.82
CA TRP A 163 -12.55 -7.96 -4.40
C TRP A 163 -13.97 -8.44 -4.21
N ASP A 164 -14.12 -9.72 -3.90
CA ASP A 164 -15.43 -10.34 -3.73
C ASP A 164 -15.99 -9.97 -2.37
N SER A 165 -16.87 -8.96 -2.36
CA SER A 165 -17.55 -8.59 -1.14
C SER A 165 -18.41 -9.78 -0.65
N LYS A 166 -18.77 -9.75 0.63
CA LYS A 166 -19.59 -10.79 1.25
C LYS A 166 -20.80 -11.11 0.36
N ARG A 167 -20.93 -12.38 -0.06
CA ARG A 167 -22.06 -12.81 -0.88
C ARG A 167 -23.36 -12.52 -0.14
N LYS A 168 -24.28 -11.85 -0.82
CA LYS A 168 -25.66 -11.88 -0.40
C LYS A 168 -26.09 -13.35 -0.42
N SER A 169 -26.52 -13.85 0.71
CA SER A 169 -27.10 -15.18 0.78
C SER A 169 -28.23 -15.28 -0.24
N ALA A 170 -28.08 -16.23 -1.12
CA ALA A 170 -29.09 -16.48 -2.15
C ALA A 170 -30.39 -16.94 -1.50
#